data_8252535da0ac4bb77e5b5732a2058b27
#
_entry.id   8252535da0ac4bb77e5b5732a2058b27
#
_cell.length_a   1.000
_cell.length_b   1.000
_cell.length_c   1.000
_cell.angle_alpha   90.00
_cell.angle_beta   90.00
_cell.angle_gamma   90.00
#
_symmetry.space_group_name_H-M   'P 1'
#
loop_
_entity.id
_entity.type
_entity.pdbx_description
1 polymer ?
#
loop_
_entity_poly.entity_id
_entity_poly.type
_entity_poly.pdbx_seq_one_letter_code
_entity_poly.pdbx_strand_id
1 'polypeptide(L)'
;MKTKQIRNNKMNDATYILRRKVISILYEAKDQGIKLPRVNVRIGNPTKGHENVLGVGGRLNIWITEKAIDKGYNYLLHVTLHELCHAVFDLDHNENCQLMASSIGTPCEAREAWAIFRKYSFDHFADTTKKITVAERNELRKAFLSYLK
;
A
#
# COMPACT_ATOMS: atom_id res chain seq x y z
N MET A 1 -24.16 16.14 20.78
CA MET A 1 -23.51 16.37 19.49
C MET A 1 -22.02 16.47 19.62
N LYS A 2 -21.52 17.41 20.39
CA LYS A 2 -20.09 17.53 20.63
C LYS A 2 -19.52 16.27 21.27
N THR A 3 -20.24 15.69 22.23
CA THR A 3 -19.81 14.47 22.89
C THR A 3 -19.63 13.34 21.90
N LYS A 4 -20.53 13.21 20.93
CA LYS A 4 -20.47 12.19 19.94
C LYS A 4 -19.26 12.36 19.03
N GLN A 5 -18.98 13.60 18.61
CA GLN A 5 -17.82 13.88 17.77
C GLN A 5 -16.52 13.63 18.52
N ILE A 6 -16.44 14.05 19.78
CA ILE A 6 -15.26 13.81 20.59
C ILE A 6 -15.00 12.32 20.74
N ARG A 7 -16.06 11.54 20.98
CA ARG A 7 -15.95 10.11 21.12
C ARG A 7 -15.42 9.45 19.85
N ASN A 8 -15.94 9.86 18.68
CA ASN A 8 -15.49 9.34 17.41
C ASN A 8 -14.03 9.71 17.17
N ASN A 9 -13.63 10.92 17.49
CA ASN A 9 -12.23 11.33 17.35
C ASN A 9 -11.33 10.49 18.24
N LYS A 10 -11.73 10.24 19.47
CA LYS A 10 -10.96 9.40 20.38
C LYS A 10 -10.81 7.98 19.84
N MET A 11 -11.90 7.41 19.34
CA MET A 11 -11.87 6.05 18.80
C MET A 11 -10.91 5.90 17.63
N ASN A 12 -10.77 6.97 16.85
CA ASN A 12 -10.06 6.90 15.57
C ASN A 12 -8.74 7.63 15.55
N ASP A 13 -8.29 8.16 16.70
CA ASP A 13 -7.04 8.94 16.69
C ASP A 13 -5.85 8.15 16.19
N ALA A 14 -5.60 7.00 16.79
CA ALA A 14 -4.47 6.15 16.39
C ALA A 14 -4.65 5.67 14.95
N THR A 15 -5.86 5.25 14.61
CA THR A 15 -6.20 4.81 13.26
C THR A 15 -6.02 5.93 12.26
N TYR A 16 -6.48 7.12 12.60
CA TYR A 16 -6.36 8.28 11.73
C TYR A 16 -4.90 8.65 11.49
N ILE A 17 -4.10 8.68 12.55
CA ILE A 17 -2.68 8.99 12.45
C ILE A 17 -1.97 7.95 11.58
N LEU A 18 -2.22 6.68 11.83
CA LEU A 18 -1.63 5.60 11.05
C LEU A 18 -2.01 5.70 9.58
N ARG A 19 -3.30 5.93 9.32
CA ARG A 19 -3.78 6.07 7.96
C ARG A 19 -3.10 7.23 7.24
N ARG A 20 -2.92 8.35 7.92
CA ARG A 20 -2.24 9.51 7.34
C ARG A 20 -0.78 9.20 7.03
N LYS A 21 -0.11 8.46 7.89
CA LYS A 21 1.27 8.06 7.64
C LYS A 21 1.37 7.15 6.42
N VAL A 22 0.46 6.21 6.29
CA VAL A 22 0.43 5.32 5.13
C VAL A 22 0.15 6.11 3.85
N ILE A 23 -0.82 7.01 3.88
CA ILE A 23 -1.13 7.86 2.73
C ILE A 23 0.06 8.73 2.36
N SER A 24 0.80 9.21 3.34
CA SER A 24 2.03 9.98 3.11
C SER A 24 3.05 9.16 2.33
N ILE A 25 3.13 7.86 2.60
CA ILE A 25 4.02 6.97 1.84
C ILE A 25 3.57 6.88 0.37
N LEU A 26 2.26 6.83 0.14
CA LEU A 26 1.74 6.83 -1.23
C LEU A 26 2.08 8.11 -1.97
N TYR A 27 1.99 9.25 -1.30
CA TYR A 27 2.39 10.53 -1.89
C TYR A 27 3.89 10.58 -2.14
N GLU A 28 4.68 10.00 -1.26
CA GLU A 28 6.11 9.93 -1.46
C GLU A 28 6.45 9.11 -2.71
N ALA A 29 5.74 8.02 -2.93
CA ALA A 29 5.90 7.23 -4.14
C ALA A 29 5.62 8.10 -5.38
N LYS A 30 4.55 8.86 -5.34
CA LYS A 30 4.20 9.77 -6.43
C LYS A 30 5.32 10.80 -6.67
N ASP A 31 5.83 11.38 -5.58
CA ASP A 31 6.90 12.37 -5.67
C ASP A 31 8.17 11.80 -6.27
N GLN A 32 8.39 10.50 -6.12
CA GLN A 32 9.51 9.80 -6.73
C GLN A 32 9.24 9.41 -8.20
N GLY A 33 8.09 9.77 -8.73
CA GLY A 33 7.71 9.42 -10.09
C GLY A 33 7.24 7.99 -10.27
N ILE A 34 6.93 7.30 -9.18
CA ILE A 34 6.43 5.92 -9.24
C ILE A 34 4.94 5.96 -9.58
N LYS A 35 4.56 5.21 -10.60
CA LYS A 35 3.16 5.13 -11.00
C LYS A 35 2.40 4.19 -10.09
N LEU A 36 1.34 4.70 -9.48
CA LEU A 36 0.44 3.90 -8.66
C LEU A 36 -1.00 4.22 -9.02
N PRO A 37 -1.85 3.19 -9.12
CA PRO A 37 -3.27 3.43 -9.23
C PRO A 37 -3.81 3.90 -7.89
N ARG A 38 -5.08 4.26 -7.87
CA ARG A 38 -5.73 4.64 -6.63
C ARG A 38 -5.87 3.41 -5.73
N VAL A 39 -5.39 3.54 -4.52
CA VAL A 39 -5.40 2.45 -3.54
C VAL A 39 -6.19 2.87 -2.32
N ASN A 40 -7.08 2.02 -1.87
CA ASN A 40 -7.80 2.23 -0.63
C ASN A 40 -6.94 1.74 0.53
N VAL A 41 -6.69 2.64 1.46
CA VAL A 41 -5.92 2.32 2.67
C VAL A 41 -6.90 2.02 3.79
N ARG A 42 -6.81 0.83 4.33
CA ARG A 42 -7.65 0.40 5.45
C ARG A 42 -6.76 0.06 6.63
N ILE A 43 -7.16 0.56 7.79
CA ILE A 43 -6.41 0.33 9.02
C ILE A 43 -7.19 -0.67 9.86
N GLY A 44 -6.46 -1.61 10.46
CA GLY A 44 -7.04 -2.62 11.31
C GLY A 44 -6.71 -4.01 10.83
N ASN A 45 -7.23 -5.01 11.51
CA ASN A 45 -7.04 -6.40 11.11
C ASN A 45 -8.16 -6.76 10.13
N PRO A 46 -7.83 -7.35 8.98
CA PRO A 46 -8.88 -7.87 8.12
C PRO A 46 -9.63 -8.98 8.86
N THR A 47 -10.92 -9.08 8.59
CA THR A 47 -11.69 -10.17 9.17
C THR A 47 -11.18 -11.50 8.64
N LYS A 48 -11.38 -12.54 9.45
CA LYS A 48 -10.93 -13.88 9.09
C LYS A 48 -11.47 -14.27 7.71
N GLY A 49 -10.59 -14.72 6.86
CA GLY A 49 -10.93 -15.07 5.49
C GLY A 49 -10.78 -13.92 4.50
N HIS A 50 -10.48 -12.73 4.99
CA HIS A 50 -10.31 -11.56 4.12
C HIS A 50 -8.87 -11.18 3.89
N GLU A 51 -7.93 -11.97 4.37
CA GLU A 51 -6.51 -11.70 4.20
C GLU A 51 -6.11 -11.68 2.73
N ASN A 52 -6.87 -12.37 1.89
CA ASN A 52 -6.57 -12.46 0.47
C ASN A 52 -7.46 -11.55 -0.39
N VAL A 53 -8.17 -10.63 0.23
CA VAL A 53 -9.05 -9.71 -0.52
C VAL A 53 -8.25 -8.63 -1.24
N LEU A 54 -6.96 -8.49 -0.91
CA LEU A 54 -6.10 -7.49 -1.52
C LEU A 54 -6.11 -7.65 -3.05
N GLY A 55 -6.46 -6.58 -3.75
CA GLY A 55 -6.46 -6.54 -5.19
C GLY A 55 -7.58 -7.30 -5.88
N VAL A 56 -8.48 -7.95 -5.14
CA VAL A 56 -9.56 -8.73 -5.73
C VAL A 56 -10.66 -7.82 -6.24
N GLY A 57 -11.24 -8.19 -7.38
CA GLY A 57 -12.37 -7.45 -7.94
C GLY A 57 -12.02 -6.12 -8.56
N GLY A 58 -10.75 -5.92 -8.91
CA GLY A 58 -10.30 -4.65 -9.49
C GLY A 58 -10.19 -3.53 -8.49
N ARG A 59 -10.48 -3.79 -7.22
CA ARG A 59 -10.29 -2.82 -6.16
C ARG A 59 -8.95 -3.05 -5.50
N LEU A 60 -8.18 -1.99 -5.46
CA LEU A 60 -6.86 -2.04 -4.85
C LEU A 60 -7.00 -1.61 -3.40
N ASN A 61 -6.87 -2.56 -2.50
CA ASN A 61 -6.97 -2.32 -1.07
C ASN A 61 -5.72 -2.82 -0.38
N ILE A 62 -5.24 -2.06 0.56
CA ILE A 62 -4.21 -2.53 1.47
C ILE A 62 -4.70 -2.41 2.91
N TRP A 63 -4.32 -3.37 3.73
CA TRP A 63 -4.66 -3.41 5.15
C TRP A 63 -3.38 -3.25 5.95
N ILE A 64 -3.37 -2.26 6.83
CA ILE A 64 -2.25 -2.03 7.73
C ILE A 64 -2.77 -2.14 9.15
N THR A 65 -2.14 -2.99 9.96
CA THR A 65 -2.58 -3.17 11.33
C THR A 65 -2.10 -2.05 12.22
N GLU A 66 -2.85 -1.76 13.27
CA GLU A 66 -2.49 -0.71 14.21
C GLU A 66 -1.15 -0.97 14.90
N LYS A 67 -0.75 -2.23 15.00
CA LYS A 67 0.54 -2.58 15.59
C LYS A 67 1.71 -1.95 14.86
N ALA A 68 1.54 -1.63 13.60
CA ALA A 68 2.63 -1.02 12.82
C ALA A 68 3.02 0.36 13.33
N ILE A 69 2.12 1.05 14.03
CA ILE A 69 2.40 2.41 14.50
C ILE A 69 3.53 2.42 15.55
N ASP A 70 3.64 1.37 16.34
CA ASP A 70 4.63 1.30 17.42
C ASP A 70 5.96 0.73 16.97
N LYS A 71 6.07 0.32 15.73
CA LYS A 71 7.26 -0.37 15.23
C LYS A 71 8.22 0.53 14.47
N GLY A 72 7.89 1.79 14.32
CA GLY A 72 8.76 2.77 13.69
C GLY A 72 8.55 2.88 12.18
N TYR A 73 9.19 3.89 11.60
CA TYR A 73 8.97 4.25 10.21
C TYR A 73 9.42 3.16 9.24
N ASN A 74 10.58 2.56 9.46
CA ASN A 74 11.09 1.54 8.55
C ASN A 74 10.15 0.33 8.47
N TYR A 75 9.57 -0.05 9.60
CA TYR A 75 8.60 -1.13 9.63
C TYR A 75 7.33 -0.75 8.87
N LEU A 76 6.81 0.43 9.13
CA LEU A 76 5.61 0.91 8.46
C LEU A 76 5.81 1.02 6.95
N LEU A 77 6.95 1.56 6.52
CA LEU A 77 7.28 1.65 5.11
C LEU A 77 7.39 0.26 4.48
N HIS A 78 8.09 -0.65 5.14
CA HIS A 78 8.23 -2.03 4.67
C HIS A 78 6.87 -2.70 4.45
N VAL A 79 6.02 -2.64 5.47
CA VAL A 79 4.69 -3.26 5.41
C VAL A 79 3.85 -2.61 4.31
N THR A 80 3.86 -1.29 4.24
CA THR A 80 3.07 -0.57 3.24
C THR A 80 3.49 -0.92 1.84
N LEU A 81 4.79 -0.89 1.55
CA LEU A 81 5.29 -1.23 0.23
C LEU A 81 5.08 -2.70 -0.09
N HIS A 82 5.22 -3.58 0.90
CA HIS A 82 4.94 -5.01 0.74
C HIS A 82 3.48 -5.24 0.29
N GLU A 83 2.55 -4.62 1.01
CA GLU A 83 1.14 -4.77 0.67
C GLU A 83 0.80 -4.12 -0.68
N LEU A 84 1.44 -3.01 -1.01
CA LEU A 84 1.26 -2.40 -2.33
C LEU A 84 1.76 -3.32 -3.44
N CYS A 85 2.85 -4.04 -3.21
CA CYS A 85 3.33 -5.00 -4.19
C CYS A 85 2.31 -6.11 -4.47
N HIS A 86 1.65 -6.60 -3.43
CA HIS A 86 0.57 -7.56 -3.62
C HIS A 86 -0.61 -6.93 -4.37
N ALA A 87 -1.05 -5.78 -3.92
CA ALA A 87 -2.29 -5.16 -4.42
C ALA A 87 -2.13 -4.58 -5.83
N VAL A 88 -1.02 -3.93 -6.10
CA VAL A 88 -0.81 -3.19 -7.35
C VAL A 88 -0.10 -4.04 -8.39
N PHE A 89 0.94 -4.74 -8.00
CA PHE A 89 1.79 -5.48 -8.94
C PHE A 89 1.46 -6.97 -8.99
N ASP A 90 0.50 -7.40 -8.19
CA ASP A 90 0.06 -8.81 -8.15
C ASP A 90 1.22 -9.77 -7.89
N LEU A 91 2.09 -9.38 -6.97
CA LEU A 91 3.25 -10.19 -6.61
C LEU A 91 2.93 -11.11 -5.45
N ASP A 92 3.49 -12.32 -5.51
CA ASP A 92 3.44 -13.25 -4.42
C ASP A 92 4.63 -13.04 -3.48
N HIS A 93 4.62 -13.74 -2.35
CA HIS A 93 5.76 -13.74 -1.46
C HIS A 93 6.99 -14.31 -2.16
N ASN A 94 8.15 -13.76 -1.85
CA ASN A 94 9.42 -14.20 -2.40
C ASN A 94 10.44 -14.17 -1.26
N GLU A 95 10.81 -15.35 -0.78
CA GLU A 95 11.72 -15.47 0.36
C GLU A 95 13.14 -15.01 0.04
N ASN A 96 13.46 -14.84 -1.23
CA ASN A 96 14.76 -14.30 -1.65
C ASN A 96 14.78 -12.78 -1.71
N CYS A 97 13.67 -12.14 -1.43
CA CYS A 97 13.53 -10.69 -1.44
C CYS A 97 13.13 -10.22 -0.06
N GLN A 98 13.93 -9.37 0.55
CA GLN A 98 13.64 -8.90 1.90
C GLN A 98 12.28 -8.22 1.98
N LEU A 99 11.91 -7.42 0.98
CA LEU A 99 10.63 -6.72 0.99
C LEU A 99 9.44 -7.68 0.84
N MET A 100 9.59 -8.72 0.03
CA MET A 100 8.48 -9.61 -0.29
C MET A 100 8.52 -10.95 0.43
N ALA A 101 9.40 -11.11 1.40
CA ALA A 101 9.40 -12.30 2.25
C ALA A 101 8.07 -12.39 3.03
N SER A 102 7.65 -13.61 3.30
CA SER A 102 6.35 -13.85 3.95
C SER A 102 6.27 -13.33 5.37
N SER A 103 7.40 -13.18 6.05
CA SER A 103 7.43 -12.58 7.37
C SER A 103 8.56 -11.57 7.46
N ILE A 104 8.32 -10.53 8.26
CA ILE A 104 9.28 -9.47 8.47
C ILE A 104 10.13 -9.83 9.69
N GLY A 105 11.37 -10.21 9.44
CA GLY A 105 12.33 -10.33 10.54
C GLY A 105 12.84 -8.95 10.91
N THR A 106 13.76 -8.45 10.10
CA THR A 106 14.23 -7.07 10.19
C THR A 106 13.66 -6.29 9.01
N PRO A 107 12.99 -5.17 9.24
CA PRO A 107 12.45 -4.42 8.11
C PRO A 107 13.56 -3.85 7.24
N CYS A 108 13.27 -3.67 5.96
CA CYS A 108 14.19 -3.00 5.05
C CYS A 108 14.49 -1.59 5.55
N GLU A 109 15.69 -1.13 5.32
CA GLU A 109 15.95 0.30 5.44
C GLU A 109 15.18 1.03 4.35
N ALA A 110 14.78 2.27 4.65
CA ALA A 110 13.93 3.04 3.74
C ALA A 110 14.50 3.10 2.32
N ARG A 111 15.79 3.38 2.21
CA ARG A 111 16.46 3.46 0.91
C ARG A 111 16.32 2.18 0.11
N GLU A 112 16.55 1.05 0.77
CA GLU A 112 16.47 -0.26 0.11
C GLU A 112 15.04 -0.62 -0.24
N ALA A 113 14.12 -0.35 0.67
CA ALA A 113 12.70 -0.62 0.42
C ALA A 113 12.21 0.13 -0.82
N TRP A 114 12.55 1.39 -0.93
CA TRP A 114 12.18 2.20 -2.09
C TRP A 114 12.84 1.71 -3.37
N ALA A 115 14.11 1.32 -3.30
CA ALA A 115 14.81 0.81 -4.48
C ALA A 115 14.15 -0.45 -5.02
N ILE A 116 13.80 -1.38 -4.13
CA ILE A 116 13.12 -2.62 -4.50
C ILE A 116 11.74 -2.30 -5.09
N PHE A 117 11.01 -1.43 -4.42
CA PHE A 117 9.67 -1.06 -4.85
C PHE A 117 9.67 -0.39 -6.23
N ARG A 118 10.60 0.53 -6.47
CA ARG A 118 10.74 1.17 -7.78
C ARG A 118 11.02 0.16 -8.87
N LYS A 119 11.87 -0.82 -8.59
CA LYS A 119 12.19 -1.85 -9.57
C LYS A 119 10.95 -2.68 -9.92
N TYR A 120 10.20 -3.10 -8.91
CA TYR A 120 8.97 -3.85 -9.15
C TYR A 120 7.96 -3.02 -9.95
N SER A 121 7.83 -1.76 -9.62
CA SER A 121 6.93 -0.86 -10.34
C SER A 121 7.35 -0.73 -11.80
N PHE A 122 8.63 -0.51 -12.03
CA PHE A 122 9.16 -0.39 -13.38
C PHE A 122 8.91 -1.67 -14.18
N ASP A 123 9.23 -2.83 -13.60
CA ASP A 123 9.06 -4.10 -14.27
C ASP A 123 7.58 -4.37 -14.59
N HIS A 124 6.70 -4.05 -13.67
CA HIS A 124 5.27 -4.26 -13.86
C HIS A 124 4.71 -3.44 -15.03
N PHE A 125 5.04 -2.16 -15.08
CA PHE A 125 4.52 -1.27 -16.11
C PHE A 125 5.28 -1.36 -17.42
N ALA A 126 6.49 -1.89 -17.43
CA ALA A 126 7.28 -2.10 -18.64
C ALA A 126 6.95 -3.43 -19.32
N ASP A 127 6.27 -4.35 -18.62
CA ASP A 127 5.97 -5.68 -19.16
C ASP A 127 4.87 -5.59 -20.21
N THR A 128 5.29 -5.59 -21.47
CA THR A 128 4.36 -5.50 -22.61
C THR A 128 3.64 -6.82 -22.87
N THR A 129 4.06 -7.91 -22.23
CA THR A 129 3.39 -9.20 -22.39
C THR A 129 2.16 -9.31 -21.52
N LYS A 130 2.07 -8.50 -20.46
CA LYS A 130 0.89 -8.47 -19.61
C LYS A 130 -0.25 -7.81 -20.36
N LYS A 131 -1.31 -8.58 -20.57
CA LYS A 131 -2.49 -8.04 -21.21
C LYS A 131 -3.33 -7.31 -20.17
N ILE A 132 -3.35 -6.01 -20.29
CA ILE A 132 -4.20 -5.17 -19.45
C ILE A 132 -5.46 -4.89 -20.26
N THR A 133 -6.63 -5.10 -19.65
CA THR A 133 -7.89 -4.78 -20.31
C THR A 133 -7.99 -3.28 -20.52
N VAL A 134 -8.84 -2.86 -21.47
CA VAL A 134 -9.09 -1.44 -21.71
C VAL A 134 -9.61 -0.76 -20.44
N ALA A 135 -10.49 -1.46 -19.72
CA ALA A 135 -11.04 -0.93 -18.46
C ALA A 135 -9.95 -0.71 -17.43
N GLU A 136 -9.08 -1.69 -17.25
CA GLU A 136 -7.97 -1.56 -16.30
C GLU A 136 -7.03 -0.42 -16.68
N ARG A 137 -6.71 -0.28 -17.96
CA ARG A 137 -5.85 0.79 -18.46
C ARG A 137 -6.48 2.15 -18.20
N ASN A 138 -7.77 2.28 -18.45
CA ASN A 138 -8.48 3.52 -18.21
C ASN A 138 -8.52 3.87 -16.73
N GLU A 139 -8.69 2.87 -15.88
CA GLU A 139 -8.71 3.07 -14.45
C GLU A 139 -7.34 3.52 -13.93
N LEU A 140 -6.28 2.88 -14.40
CA LEU A 140 -4.92 3.27 -14.05
C LEU A 140 -4.64 4.72 -14.48
N ARG A 141 -5.09 5.09 -15.68
CA ARG A 141 -4.90 6.45 -16.19
C ARG A 141 -5.65 7.46 -15.33
N LYS A 142 -6.88 7.17 -14.97
CA LYS A 142 -7.67 8.07 -14.11
C LYS A 142 -7.04 8.23 -12.74
N ALA A 143 -6.60 7.14 -12.16
CA ALA A 143 -5.97 7.16 -10.85
C ALA A 143 -4.69 7.99 -10.89
N PHE A 144 -3.87 7.80 -11.92
CA PHE A 144 -2.65 8.57 -12.10
C PHE A 144 -2.94 10.06 -12.21
N LEU A 145 -3.92 10.42 -13.03
CA LEU A 145 -4.32 11.82 -13.19
C LEU A 145 -4.85 12.41 -11.88
N SER A 146 -5.54 11.60 -11.10
CA SER A 146 -6.03 12.02 -9.80
C SER A 146 -4.89 12.38 -8.84
N TYR A 147 -3.79 11.64 -8.89
CA TYR A 147 -2.63 11.94 -8.06
C TYR A 147 -1.90 13.22 -8.50
N LEU A 148 -2.03 13.59 -9.75
CA LEU A 148 -1.38 14.78 -10.28
C LEU A 148 -2.10 16.08 -9.91
N LYS A 149 -3.33 15.99 -9.48
CA LYS A 149 -4.08 17.15 -9.02
C LYS A 149 -3.74 17.46 -7.56
#